data_741965f7f08d98231a3d95ac02d76120
#
_entry.id   741965f7f08d98231a3d95ac02d76120
#
_cell.length_a   1.000
_cell.length_b   1.000
_cell.length_c   1.000
_cell.angle_alpha   90.00
_cell.angle_beta   90.00
_cell.angle_gamma   90.00
#
_symmetry.space_group_name_H-M   'P 1'
#
loop_
_entity.id
_entity.type
_entity.pdbx_description
1 polymer ?
#
loop_
_entity_poly.entity_id
_entity_poly.type
_entity_poly.pdbx_seq_one_letter_code
_entity_poly.pdbx_strand_id
1 'polypeptide(L)'
;MDSVKQHVSAEAAANIERWLTEPKYAEYKVELEQMIANEQWQDLEDAFFKVIEFGTGGRRGTTGVGSNRINRVTIGESAQALCRYAQQFDPDAPAKGVVIACDTRLTSPELSQYTARVCAANGFKTYIFDSFRATPELSFAVRHLGCAVGIVISASHNPPTDNGFKAYWNDGAQVVSPHDRGILDAAAAVTEVLAEPDFEAAVTEGKITIIGQDVDEAYYTAVLAQADGQERDLTIAYSPLHGAGQTNVLPVLRRAGFTQITTVDEQMVPDGNFPTIANRKPNPEERTANDMVVAQMMETSADIAITNDPDADRIGVIVNHHGQPIYLTGNQSAALATDYALRKLQERGGVTPQHYIVKTIVTTDMMKALADSYGATCYGNLLIGFKYIGEVIRQKEGTDEVFVLGGEESYGLLKGDYARDKDGAVGALALAECAAELKQQGKTLVDRLMELYREVGLYVERLEVAIYPGAEGFATMQQIMNSLRTDPPKMIGDQVVSAVSDYQTLVRTAADGTTTAISCVKGNVLVFECGDSRRRITIRPSGTEPKLKFYLQWHEKTANPEEDYTRVQDALKQLFEALQAEALSRVQ
;
A
#
# COMPACT_ATOMS: atom_id res chain seq x y z
N MET A 1 -10.17 -31.14 -24.77
CA MET A 1 -8.90 -30.39 -25.03
C MET A 1 -8.82 -29.81 -26.45
N ASP A 2 -9.28 -30.50 -27.50
CA ASP A 2 -9.19 -29.96 -28.88
C ASP A 2 -9.98 -28.65 -29.05
N SER A 3 -11.17 -28.56 -28.47
CA SER A 3 -11.96 -27.31 -28.44
C SER A 3 -11.24 -26.20 -27.70
N VAL A 4 -10.62 -26.48 -26.54
CA VAL A 4 -9.85 -25.51 -25.77
C VAL A 4 -8.71 -24.90 -26.60
N LYS A 5 -7.91 -25.77 -27.27
CA LYS A 5 -6.76 -25.35 -28.09
C LYS A 5 -7.13 -24.49 -29.31
N GLN A 6 -8.42 -24.49 -29.71
CA GLN A 6 -8.93 -23.66 -30.81
C GLN A 6 -9.33 -22.26 -30.39
N HIS A 7 -9.58 -22.04 -29.08
CA HIS A 7 -10.20 -20.81 -28.59
C HIS A 7 -9.34 -20.03 -27.57
N VAL A 8 -8.29 -20.66 -27.04
CA VAL A 8 -7.38 -20.01 -26.08
C VAL A 8 -5.92 -20.11 -26.53
N SER A 9 -5.03 -19.29 -25.94
CA SER A 9 -3.59 -19.32 -26.22
C SER A 9 -2.95 -20.67 -25.87
N ALA A 10 -1.77 -20.94 -26.41
CA ALA A 10 -1.04 -22.17 -26.15
C ALA A 10 -0.70 -22.32 -24.67
N GLU A 11 -0.31 -21.20 -24.01
CA GLU A 11 -0.03 -21.15 -22.57
C GLU A 11 -1.27 -21.45 -21.74
N ALA A 12 -2.41 -20.82 -22.07
CA ALA A 12 -3.67 -21.08 -21.38
C ALA A 12 -4.10 -22.54 -21.53
N ALA A 13 -4.01 -23.09 -22.75
CA ALA A 13 -4.35 -24.50 -23.02
C ALA A 13 -3.47 -25.47 -22.21
N ALA A 14 -2.16 -25.21 -22.10
CA ALA A 14 -1.25 -26.03 -21.31
C ALA A 14 -1.58 -25.95 -19.81
N ASN A 15 -1.88 -24.76 -19.27
CA ASN A 15 -2.29 -24.60 -17.87
C ASN A 15 -3.64 -25.29 -17.60
N ILE A 16 -4.63 -25.16 -18.48
CA ILE A 16 -5.93 -25.88 -18.39
C ILE A 16 -5.71 -27.39 -18.36
N GLU A 17 -4.87 -27.94 -19.24
CA GLU A 17 -4.58 -29.37 -19.29
C GLU A 17 -3.97 -29.86 -17.95
N ARG A 18 -3.03 -29.10 -17.36
CA ARG A 18 -2.48 -29.40 -16.05
C ARG A 18 -3.55 -29.40 -14.96
N TRP A 19 -4.44 -28.41 -14.96
CA TRP A 19 -5.51 -28.28 -13.96
C TRP A 19 -6.57 -29.38 -14.07
N LEU A 20 -6.76 -29.97 -15.26
CA LEU A 20 -7.65 -31.11 -15.45
C LEU A 20 -7.02 -32.47 -15.06
N THR A 21 -5.67 -32.55 -15.06
CA THR A 21 -4.97 -33.85 -14.96
C THR A 21 -4.16 -34.03 -13.69
N GLU A 22 -3.58 -32.95 -13.11
CA GLU A 22 -2.77 -33.07 -11.91
C GLU A 22 -3.62 -33.12 -10.63
N PRO A 23 -3.32 -34.04 -9.68
CA PRO A 23 -4.14 -34.26 -8.47
C PRO A 23 -4.31 -33.03 -7.58
N LYS A 24 -3.33 -32.12 -7.55
CA LYS A 24 -3.37 -30.91 -6.69
C LYS A 24 -4.49 -29.93 -7.06
N TYR A 25 -5.05 -30.05 -8.28
CA TYR A 25 -6.15 -29.21 -8.76
C TYR A 25 -7.52 -29.91 -8.75
N ALA A 26 -7.59 -31.11 -8.16
CA ALA A 26 -8.79 -31.96 -8.23
C ALA A 26 -10.06 -31.24 -7.72
N GLU A 27 -9.96 -30.36 -6.73
CA GLU A 27 -11.11 -29.61 -6.18
C GLU A 27 -11.73 -28.63 -7.20
N TYR A 28 -10.96 -28.16 -8.19
CA TYR A 28 -11.42 -27.20 -9.21
C TYR A 28 -11.83 -27.86 -10.54
N LYS A 29 -11.61 -29.17 -10.65
CA LYS A 29 -11.82 -29.90 -11.92
C LYS A 29 -13.25 -29.77 -12.42
N VAL A 30 -14.24 -29.96 -11.55
CA VAL A 30 -15.66 -29.90 -11.92
C VAL A 30 -16.05 -28.52 -12.44
N GLU A 31 -15.62 -27.47 -11.76
CA GLU A 31 -15.90 -26.09 -12.15
C GLU A 31 -15.21 -25.76 -13.49
N LEU A 32 -13.94 -26.17 -13.66
CA LEU A 32 -13.21 -25.99 -14.91
C LEU A 32 -13.86 -26.72 -16.08
N GLU A 33 -14.33 -27.98 -15.88
CA GLU A 33 -15.08 -28.73 -16.89
C GLU A 33 -16.39 -28.04 -17.28
N GLN A 34 -17.09 -27.40 -16.31
CA GLN A 34 -18.27 -26.58 -16.54
C GLN A 34 -17.98 -25.32 -17.35
N MET A 35 -16.89 -24.59 -17.03
CA MET A 35 -16.46 -23.42 -17.81
C MET A 35 -16.19 -23.79 -19.28
N ILE A 36 -15.54 -24.93 -19.51
CA ILE A 36 -15.26 -25.44 -20.86
C ILE A 36 -16.57 -25.82 -21.58
N ALA A 37 -17.48 -26.54 -20.90
CA ALA A 37 -18.76 -26.96 -21.45
C ALA A 37 -19.68 -25.77 -21.77
N ASN A 38 -19.57 -24.68 -21.02
CA ASN A 38 -20.31 -23.44 -21.24
C ASN A 38 -19.60 -22.49 -22.23
N GLU A 39 -18.51 -22.92 -22.88
CA GLU A 39 -17.76 -22.14 -23.86
C GLU A 39 -17.29 -20.75 -23.34
N GLN A 40 -16.91 -20.64 -22.06
CA GLN A 40 -16.45 -19.40 -21.43
C GLN A 40 -14.99 -19.06 -21.82
N TRP A 41 -14.73 -18.97 -23.13
CA TRP A 41 -13.38 -18.92 -23.69
C TRP A 41 -12.58 -17.70 -23.22
N GLN A 42 -13.23 -16.53 -23.10
CA GLN A 42 -12.56 -15.33 -22.62
C GLN A 42 -12.17 -15.45 -21.14
N ASP A 43 -13.07 -15.97 -20.31
CA ASP A 43 -12.80 -16.18 -18.88
C ASP A 43 -11.69 -17.23 -18.67
N LEU A 44 -11.69 -18.29 -19.50
CA LEU A 44 -10.65 -19.32 -19.52
C LEU A 44 -9.30 -18.75 -19.94
N GLU A 45 -9.24 -17.92 -21.01
CA GLU A 45 -8.01 -17.23 -21.38
C GLU A 45 -7.49 -16.38 -20.23
N ASP A 46 -8.32 -15.51 -19.67
CA ASP A 46 -7.93 -14.60 -18.59
C ASP A 46 -7.52 -15.33 -17.30
N ALA A 47 -8.11 -16.51 -17.05
CA ALA A 47 -7.80 -17.32 -15.87
C ALA A 47 -6.52 -18.16 -16.01
N PHE A 48 -6.10 -18.47 -17.24
CA PHE A 48 -5.05 -19.45 -17.48
C PHE A 48 -3.89 -19.00 -18.37
N PHE A 49 -3.90 -17.78 -18.98
CA PHE A 49 -2.84 -17.32 -19.89
C PHE A 49 -1.45 -17.24 -19.25
N LYS A 50 -1.38 -17.24 -17.92
CA LYS A 50 -0.13 -17.32 -17.14
C LYS A 50 -0.36 -17.95 -15.77
N VAL A 51 0.70 -18.19 -15.02
CA VAL A 51 0.63 -18.44 -13.58
C VAL A 51 0.75 -17.10 -12.85
N ILE A 52 -0.13 -16.85 -11.87
CA ILE A 52 -0.10 -15.60 -11.09
C ILE A 52 1.26 -15.45 -10.40
N GLU A 53 1.92 -14.34 -10.68
CA GLU A 53 3.26 -14.10 -10.18
C GLU A 53 3.22 -13.80 -8.67
N PHE A 54 4.22 -14.31 -7.96
CA PHE A 54 4.53 -13.82 -6.62
C PHE A 54 5.27 -12.49 -6.81
N GLY A 55 4.55 -11.38 -6.76
CA GLY A 55 5.13 -10.04 -6.88
C GLY A 55 6.05 -9.72 -5.69
N THR A 56 6.57 -8.50 -5.66
CA THR A 56 7.49 -8.02 -4.63
C THR A 56 6.84 -7.89 -3.24
N GLY A 57 6.37 -8.98 -2.66
CA GLY A 57 5.75 -9.01 -1.32
C GLY A 57 4.51 -9.87 -1.23
N GLY A 58 4.11 -10.53 -2.34
CA GLY A 58 2.98 -11.45 -2.34
C GLY A 58 2.30 -11.60 -3.68
N ARG A 59 1.16 -12.29 -3.68
CA ARG A 59 0.27 -12.46 -4.83
C ARG A 59 -0.97 -11.59 -4.65
N ARG A 60 -1.47 -10.99 -5.72
CA ARG A 60 -2.74 -10.23 -5.74
C ARG A 60 -3.42 -10.42 -7.09
N GLY A 61 -4.71 -10.65 -7.10
CA GLY A 61 -5.50 -10.79 -8.32
C GLY A 61 -6.93 -11.21 -8.04
N THR A 62 -7.67 -11.43 -9.12
CA THR A 62 -9.06 -11.89 -9.08
C THR A 62 -9.13 -13.30 -8.49
N THR A 63 -10.13 -13.55 -7.65
CA THR A 63 -10.41 -14.87 -7.06
C THR A 63 -11.09 -15.80 -8.06
N GLY A 64 -10.92 -17.11 -7.89
CA GLY A 64 -11.61 -18.15 -8.68
C GLY A 64 -10.69 -19.23 -9.22
N VAL A 65 -11.25 -20.05 -10.13
CA VAL A 65 -10.51 -21.13 -10.81
C VAL A 65 -9.50 -20.57 -11.79
N GLY A 66 -8.27 -21.04 -11.73
CA GLY A 66 -7.24 -20.70 -12.71
C GLY A 66 -5.87 -20.46 -12.10
N SER A 67 -4.87 -20.67 -12.95
CA SER A 67 -3.46 -20.44 -12.58
C SER A 67 -3.13 -18.96 -12.37
N ASN A 68 -3.88 -18.06 -13.00
CA ASN A 68 -3.77 -16.60 -12.86
C ASN A 68 -4.85 -16.04 -11.93
N ARG A 69 -5.25 -16.80 -10.92
CA ARG A 69 -6.29 -16.44 -9.94
C ARG A 69 -5.78 -16.65 -8.51
N ILE A 70 -6.42 -15.96 -7.57
CA ILE A 70 -6.28 -16.23 -6.15
C ILE A 70 -7.27 -17.31 -5.76
N ASN A 71 -6.76 -18.42 -5.25
CA ASN A 71 -7.51 -19.59 -4.81
C ASN A 71 -6.70 -20.42 -3.82
N ARG A 72 -7.28 -21.50 -3.30
CA ARG A 72 -6.59 -22.35 -2.30
C ARG A 72 -5.26 -22.90 -2.81
N VAL A 73 -5.14 -23.24 -4.08
CA VAL A 73 -3.88 -23.78 -4.63
C VAL A 73 -2.80 -22.68 -4.62
N THR A 74 -3.10 -21.52 -5.23
CA THR A 74 -2.11 -20.44 -5.34
C THR A 74 -1.74 -19.84 -3.98
N ILE A 75 -2.67 -19.77 -3.03
CA ILE A 75 -2.42 -19.36 -1.64
C ILE A 75 -1.61 -20.43 -0.90
N GLY A 76 -2.00 -21.71 -1.01
CA GLY A 76 -1.28 -22.82 -0.38
C GLY A 76 0.15 -22.96 -0.85
N GLU A 77 0.39 -22.83 -2.17
CA GLU A 77 1.76 -22.76 -2.73
C GLU A 77 2.57 -21.63 -2.11
N SER A 78 1.97 -20.44 -1.95
CA SER A 78 2.63 -19.27 -1.35
C SER A 78 2.96 -19.48 0.12
N ALA A 79 2.01 -20.02 0.90
CA ALA A 79 2.19 -20.29 2.32
C ALA A 79 3.28 -21.35 2.56
N GLN A 80 3.22 -22.45 1.82
CA GLN A 80 4.22 -23.52 1.92
C GLN A 80 5.62 -23.07 1.48
N ALA A 81 5.69 -22.27 0.41
CA ALA A 81 6.97 -21.68 -0.04
C ALA A 81 7.57 -20.76 1.01
N LEU A 82 6.75 -19.90 1.63
CA LEU A 82 7.19 -19.03 2.71
C LEU A 82 7.74 -19.84 3.90
N CYS A 83 7.00 -20.87 4.35
CA CYS A 83 7.43 -21.74 5.43
C CYS A 83 8.76 -22.46 5.11
N ARG A 84 8.86 -23.08 3.92
CA ARG A 84 10.07 -23.80 3.51
C ARG A 84 11.27 -22.88 3.39
N TYR A 85 11.09 -21.71 2.77
CA TYR A 85 12.15 -20.73 2.66
C TYR A 85 12.59 -20.20 4.04
N ALA A 86 11.64 -19.86 4.91
CA ALA A 86 11.94 -19.37 6.25
C ALA A 86 12.70 -20.41 7.07
N GLN A 87 12.31 -21.69 7.02
CA GLN A 87 13.01 -22.78 7.70
C GLN A 87 14.41 -23.02 7.12
N GLN A 88 14.57 -22.88 5.81
CA GLN A 88 15.89 -23.00 5.17
C GLN A 88 16.82 -21.86 5.59
N PHE A 89 16.27 -20.65 5.74
CA PHE A 89 17.03 -19.46 6.14
C PHE A 89 17.34 -19.44 7.64
N ASP A 90 16.39 -19.86 8.46
CA ASP A 90 16.47 -19.96 9.92
C ASP A 90 15.88 -21.31 10.37
N PRO A 91 16.70 -22.30 10.78
CA PRO A 91 16.20 -23.59 11.24
C PRO A 91 15.23 -23.52 12.43
N ASP A 92 15.26 -22.44 13.22
CA ASP A 92 14.37 -22.22 14.35
C ASP A 92 13.04 -21.55 13.94
N ALA A 93 12.87 -21.18 12.68
CA ALA A 93 11.67 -20.53 12.19
C ALA A 93 10.37 -21.28 12.51
N PRO A 94 10.30 -22.63 12.41
CA PRO A 94 9.09 -23.37 12.79
C PRO A 94 8.71 -23.17 14.25
N ALA A 95 9.68 -23.13 15.17
CA ALA A 95 9.45 -22.93 16.61
C ALA A 95 9.07 -21.48 16.93
N LYS A 96 9.65 -20.49 16.24
CA LYS A 96 9.26 -19.07 16.31
C LYS A 96 7.85 -18.87 15.81
N GLY A 97 7.48 -19.57 14.76
CA GLY A 97 6.11 -19.63 14.26
C GLY A 97 5.76 -18.58 13.20
N VAL A 98 4.49 -18.58 12.85
CA VAL A 98 3.85 -17.68 11.88
C VAL A 98 2.60 -17.07 12.49
N VAL A 99 2.31 -15.81 12.20
CA VAL A 99 1.05 -15.15 12.54
C VAL A 99 0.29 -14.77 11.28
N ILE A 100 -1.04 -14.94 11.29
CA ILE A 100 -1.93 -14.77 10.13
C ILE A 100 -3.07 -13.84 10.48
N ALA A 101 -3.30 -12.83 9.65
CA ALA A 101 -4.46 -11.95 9.67
C ALA A 101 -5.15 -11.92 8.31
N CYS A 102 -6.39 -11.44 8.28
CA CYS A 102 -7.13 -11.21 7.06
C CYS A 102 -8.01 -9.96 7.17
N ASP A 103 -8.41 -9.42 6.01
CA ASP A 103 -9.39 -8.35 5.90
C ASP A 103 -10.84 -8.89 5.85
N THR A 104 -11.79 -8.01 5.54
CA THR A 104 -13.24 -8.30 5.51
C THR A 104 -13.73 -8.89 4.17
N ARG A 105 -12.84 -9.18 3.20
CA ARG A 105 -13.23 -9.74 1.89
C ARG A 105 -13.87 -11.11 2.05
N LEU A 106 -14.82 -11.44 1.15
CA LEU A 106 -15.63 -12.65 1.24
C LEU A 106 -14.83 -13.94 1.33
N THR A 107 -13.71 -14.03 0.62
CA THR A 107 -12.85 -15.23 0.60
C THR A 107 -11.73 -15.18 1.65
N SER A 108 -11.53 -14.06 2.34
CA SER A 108 -10.42 -13.87 3.28
C SER A 108 -10.49 -14.80 4.50
N PRO A 109 -11.64 -15.04 5.16
CA PRO A 109 -11.72 -15.97 6.28
C PRO A 109 -11.36 -17.41 5.91
N GLU A 110 -11.91 -17.93 4.81
CA GLU A 110 -11.62 -19.28 4.34
C GLU A 110 -10.15 -19.45 3.94
N LEU A 111 -9.62 -18.50 3.14
CA LEU A 111 -8.24 -18.56 2.69
C LEU A 111 -7.24 -18.39 3.85
N SER A 112 -7.56 -17.61 4.88
CA SER A 112 -6.71 -17.46 6.06
C SER A 112 -6.67 -18.74 6.91
N GLN A 113 -7.81 -19.40 7.13
CA GLN A 113 -7.87 -20.69 7.82
C GLN A 113 -7.13 -21.78 7.04
N TYR A 114 -7.29 -21.80 5.70
CA TYR A 114 -6.52 -22.72 4.86
C TYR A 114 -5.01 -22.45 4.92
N THR A 115 -4.61 -21.19 4.91
CA THR A 115 -3.20 -20.77 5.10
C THR A 115 -2.66 -21.28 6.43
N ALA A 116 -3.42 -21.16 7.52
CA ALA A 116 -3.03 -21.68 8.83
C ALA A 116 -2.83 -23.21 8.83
N ARG A 117 -3.73 -23.95 8.17
CA ARG A 117 -3.61 -25.41 7.99
C ARG A 117 -2.35 -25.79 7.22
N VAL A 118 -1.99 -25.02 6.19
CA VAL A 118 -0.74 -25.23 5.42
C VAL A 118 0.49 -24.97 6.28
N CYS A 119 0.52 -23.85 7.01
CA CYS A 119 1.65 -23.53 7.87
C CYS A 119 1.84 -24.57 9.00
N ALA A 120 0.76 -25.01 9.64
CA ALA A 120 0.80 -26.03 10.67
C ALA A 120 1.29 -27.39 10.14
N ALA A 121 0.83 -27.82 8.95
CA ALA A 121 1.30 -29.05 8.30
C ALA A 121 2.78 -29.00 7.87
N ASN A 122 3.33 -27.80 7.67
CA ASN A 122 4.77 -27.60 7.45
C ASN A 122 5.58 -27.43 8.75
N GLY A 123 4.98 -27.75 9.91
CA GLY A 123 5.63 -27.80 11.21
C GLY A 123 5.79 -26.47 11.93
N PHE A 124 5.15 -25.40 11.44
CA PHE A 124 5.21 -24.08 12.07
C PHE A 124 4.21 -23.98 13.24
N LYS A 125 4.64 -23.45 14.36
CA LYS A 125 3.75 -22.93 15.38
C LYS A 125 2.90 -21.83 14.74
N THR A 126 1.59 -22.01 14.67
CA THR A 126 0.73 -21.15 13.86
C THR A 126 -0.23 -20.37 14.73
N TYR A 127 -0.20 -19.04 14.60
CA TYR A 127 -1.14 -18.13 15.23
C TYR A 127 -2.07 -17.55 14.16
N ILE A 128 -3.36 -17.46 14.43
CA ILE A 128 -4.34 -16.82 13.57
C ILE A 128 -5.27 -15.95 14.41
N PHE A 129 -5.60 -14.76 13.94
CA PHE A 129 -6.60 -13.94 14.62
C PHE A 129 -7.98 -14.57 14.54
N ASP A 130 -8.78 -14.37 15.60
CA ASP A 130 -10.15 -14.90 15.73
C ASP A 130 -11.12 -14.30 14.70
N SER A 131 -10.78 -13.15 14.13
CA SER A 131 -11.57 -12.41 13.18
C SER A 131 -10.64 -11.58 12.28
N PHE A 132 -11.19 -10.77 11.38
CA PHE A 132 -10.39 -9.84 10.57
C PHE A 132 -9.63 -8.85 11.46
N ARG A 133 -8.40 -8.52 11.05
CA ARG A 133 -7.54 -7.50 11.66
C ARG A 133 -6.82 -6.72 10.58
N ALA A 134 -6.41 -5.51 10.98
CA ALA A 134 -5.68 -4.59 10.12
C ALA A 134 -4.27 -5.11 9.78
N THR A 135 -3.79 -4.76 8.58
CA THR A 135 -2.42 -5.06 8.13
C THR A 135 -1.35 -4.56 9.12
N PRO A 136 -1.41 -3.33 9.67
CA PRO A 136 -0.42 -2.87 10.67
C PRO A 136 -0.44 -3.68 11.96
N GLU A 137 -1.57 -4.18 12.37
CA GLU A 137 -1.69 -5.02 13.56
C GLU A 137 -1.02 -6.37 13.37
N LEU A 138 -1.07 -6.95 12.16
CA LEU A 138 -0.25 -8.11 11.84
C LEU A 138 1.24 -7.79 11.91
N SER A 139 1.67 -6.68 11.32
CA SER A 139 3.07 -6.23 11.38
C SER A 139 3.56 -6.13 12.83
N PHE A 140 2.75 -5.55 13.70
CA PHE A 140 3.00 -5.50 15.15
C PHE A 140 3.04 -6.90 15.76
N ALA A 141 2.07 -7.76 15.45
CA ALA A 141 1.95 -9.10 16.02
C ALA A 141 3.15 -10.01 15.71
N VAL A 142 3.73 -9.91 14.49
CA VAL A 142 4.96 -10.61 14.13
C VAL A 142 6.07 -10.31 15.14
N ARG A 143 6.28 -9.03 15.46
CA ARG A 143 7.29 -8.56 16.41
C ARG A 143 6.93 -8.90 17.85
N HIS A 144 5.71 -8.66 18.24
CA HIS A 144 5.21 -8.87 19.62
C HIS A 144 5.27 -10.34 20.03
N LEU A 145 4.90 -11.25 19.14
CA LEU A 145 4.92 -12.70 19.38
C LEU A 145 6.28 -13.34 19.08
N GLY A 146 7.23 -12.59 18.49
CA GLY A 146 8.53 -13.11 18.06
C GLY A 146 8.44 -14.12 16.92
N CYS A 147 7.44 -14.00 16.06
CA CYS A 147 7.25 -14.90 14.92
C CYS A 147 8.35 -14.74 13.87
N ALA A 148 8.68 -15.83 13.19
CA ALA A 148 9.64 -15.81 12.08
C ALA A 148 9.09 -15.11 10.85
N VAL A 149 7.78 -15.23 10.61
CA VAL A 149 7.07 -14.67 9.45
C VAL A 149 5.64 -14.30 9.81
N GLY A 150 5.04 -13.44 8.97
CA GLY A 150 3.62 -13.10 9.03
C GLY A 150 2.94 -13.18 7.67
N ILE A 151 1.63 -13.34 7.66
CA ILE A 151 0.82 -13.42 6.44
C ILE A 151 -0.44 -12.59 6.61
N VAL A 152 -0.76 -11.74 5.61
CA VAL A 152 -2.08 -11.09 5.50
C VAL A 152 -2.79 -11.57 4.25
N ILE A 153 -4.02 -12.05 4.41
CA ILE A 153 -4.91 -12.37 3.30
C ILE A 153 -5.78 -11.15 3.03
N SER A 154 -5.38 -10.39 2.01
CA SER A 154 -6.03 -9.12 1.63
C SER A 154 -5.62 -8.68 0.23
N ALA A 155 -6.51 -7.99 -0.46
CA ALA A 155 -6.21 -7.20 -1.66
C ALA A 155 -6.31 -5.68 -1.40
N SER A 156 -6.28 -5.24 -0.12
CA SER A 156 -6.40 -3.83 0.25
C SER A 156 -7.64 -3.19 -0.40
N HIS A 157 -7.52 -2.10 -1.12
CA HIS A 157 -8.58 -1.31 -1.75
C HIS A 157 -9.07 -1.82 -3.13
N ASN A 158 -8.61 -2.99 -3.59
CA ASN A 158 -9.04 -3.57 -4.87
C ASN A 158 -10.55 -3.90 -4.86
N PRO A 159 -11.19 -4.09 -6.06
CA PRO A 159 -12.58 -4.51 -6.16
C PRO A 159 -12.90 -5.80 -5.36
N PRO A 160 -14.19 -6.08 -5.09
CA PRO A 160 -14.65 -7.26 -4.33
C PRO A 160 -14.18 -8.60 -4.89
N THR A 161 -13.98 -8.65 -6.20
CA THR A 161 -13.53 -9.85 -6.93
C THR A 161 -12.11 -10.26 -6.61
N ASP A 162 -11.32 -9.37 -6.02
CA ASP A 162 -9.90 -9.59 -5.80
C ASP A 162 -9.61 -10.03 -4.36
N ASN A 163 -8.54 -10.82 -4.22
CA ASN A 163 -7.89 -11.10 -2.95
C ASN A 163 -6.38 -11.19 -3.13
N GLY A 164 -5.63 -11.48 -2.06
CA GLY A 164 -4.18 -11.57 -2.13
C GLY A 164 -3.55 -12.23 -0.92
N PHE A 165 -2.26 -12.48 -1.05
CA PHE A 165 -1.38 -13.01 -0.05
C PHE A 165 -0.21 -12.03 0.12
N LYS A 166 -0.07 -11.41 1.28
CA LYS A 166 1.06 -10.54 1.63
C LYS A 166 1.96 -11.28 2.61
N ALA A 167 3.28 -11.35 2.31
CA ALA A 167 4.26 -11.99 3.17
C ALA A 167 5.07 -10.95 3.97
N TYR A 168 5.28 -11.23 5.25
CA TYR A 168 6.02 -10.40 6.20
C TYR A 168 7.18 -11.19 6.80
N TRP A 169 8.29 -10.52 7.06
CA TRP A 169 9.45 -11.12 7.70
C TRP A 169 9.44 -10.90 9.22
N ASN A 170 10.43 -11.46 9.91
CA ASN A 170 10.52 -11.44 11.38
C ASN A 170 10.62 -10.05 12.03
N ASP A 171 10.93 -9.03 11.25
CA ASP A 171 10.93 -7.63 11.68
C ASP A 171 9.56 -6.95 11.56
N GLY A 172 8.56 -7.67 11.02
CA GLY A 172 7.21 -7.14 10.79
C GLY A 172 7.06 -6.34 9.49
N ALA A 173 8.10 -6.21 8.67
CA ALA A 173 8.00 -5.56 7.36
C ALA A 173 7.61 -6.57 6.26
N GLN A 174 6.97 -6.07 5.19
CA GLN A 174 6.81 -6.89 3.99
C GLN A 174 8.17 -7.33 3.45
N VAL A 175 8.22 -8.55 2.95
CA VAL A 175 9.46 -9.14 2.43
C VAL A 175 10.09 -8.28 1.32
N VAL A 176 11.40 -8.10 1.42
CA VAL A 176 12.27 -7.46 0.44
C VAL A 176 13.38 -8.41 0.02
N SER A 177 14.24 -8.00 -0.92
CA SER A 177 15.40 -8.80 -1.31
C SER A 177 16.33 -9.05 -0.09
N PRO A 178 16.87 -10.28 0.07
CA PRO A 178 16.80 -11.44 -0.84
C PRO A 178 15.57 -12.33 -0.64
N HIS A 179 14.74 -12.06 0.38
CA HIS A 179 13.66 -12.95 0.81
C HIS A 179 12.54 -13.08 -0.21
N ASP A 180 12.14 -11.96 -0.86
CA ASP A 180 11.12 -11.96 -1.90
C ASP A 180 11.48 -12.90 -3.06
N ARG A 181 12.75 -12.89 -3.50
CA ARG A 181 13.24 -13.79 -4.56
C ARG A 181 13.31 -15.24 -4.09
N GLY A 182 13.82 -15.47 -2.87
CA GLY A 182 13.92 -16.82 -2.31
C GLY A 182 12.55 -17.48 -2.14
N ILE A 183 11.54 -16.73 -1.72
CA ILE A 183 10.16 -17.23 -1.61
C ILE A 183 9.57 -17.51 -2.99
N LEU A 184 9.82 -16.66 -3.98
CA LEU A 184 9.39 -16.87 -5.36
C LEU A 184 9.96 -18.17 -5.94
N ASP A 185 11.27 -18.40 -5.77
CA ASP A 185 11.94 -19.59 -6.26
C ASP A 185 11.43 -20.86 -5.53
N ALA A 186 11.16 -20.75 -4.23
CA ALA A 186 10.53 -21.82 -3.45
C ALA A 186 9.10 -22.12 -3.91
N ALA A 187 8.31 -21.10 -4.26
CA ALA A 187 6.93 -21.28 -4.75
C ALA A 187 6.89 -22.01 -6.10
N ALA A 188 7.83 -21.69 -7.00
CA ALA A 188 7.95 -22.39 -8.29
C ALA A 188 8.30 -23.89 -8.13
N ALA A 189 8.92 -24.29 -7.02
CA ALA A 189 9.30 -25.66 -6.71
C ALA A 189 8.21 -26.48 -5.99
N VAL A 190 7.05 -25.87 -5.64
CA VAL A 190 5.96 -26.58 -4.95
C VAL A 190 5.22 -27.48 -5.92
N THR A 191 5.33 -28.77 -5.75
CA THR A 191 4.59 -29.80 -6.52
C THR A 191 3.33 -30.29 -5.82
N GLU A 192 3.33 -30.25 -4.48
CA GLU A 192 2.22 -30.66 -3.62
C GLU A 192 2.12 -29.71 -2.44
N VAL A 193 0.90 -29.32 -2.09
CA VAL A 193 0.62 -28.47 -0.92
C VAL A 193 0.21 -29.35 0.25
N LEU A 194 0.98 -29.31 1.33
CA LEU A 194 0.67 -29.97 2.59
C LEU A 194 -0.27 -29.08 3.39
N ALA A 195 -1.36 -29.65 3.89
CA ALA A 195 -2.28 -28.95 4.78
C ALA A 195 -2.84 -29.90 5.83
N GLU A 196 -3.02 -29.45 7.07
CA GLU A 196 -3.81 -30.20 8.06
C GLU A 196 -5.21 -30.45 7.51
N PRO A 197 -5.76 -31.65 7.72
CA PRO A 197 -7.04 -32.04 7.09
C PRO A 197 -8.23 -31.20 7.56
N ASP A 198 -8.19 -30.78 8.84
CA ASP A 198 -9.29 -30.03 9.49
C ASP A 198 -8.74 -28.90 10.36
N PHE A 199 -9.37 -27.75 10.30
CA PHE A 199 -8.94 -26.56 11.05
C PHE A 199 -9.21 -26.71 12.56
N GLU A 200 -10.42 -27.13 12.93
CA GLU A 200 -10.85 -27.25 14.35
C GLU A 200 -10.05 -28.36 15.06
N ALA A 201 -9.77 -29.45 14.35
CA ALA A 201 -8.89 -30.50 14.89
C ALA A 201 -7.48 -29.97 15.14
N ALA A 202 -6.91 -29.21 14.21
CA ALA A 202 -5.58 -28.61 14.36
C ALA A 202 -5.52 -27.59 15.52
N VAL A 203 -6.59 -26.84 15.75
CA VAL A 203 -6.74 -25.96 16.92
C VAL A 203 -6.80 -26.79 18.20
N THR A 204 -7.61 -27.84 18.25
CA THR A 204 -7.77 -28.73 19.42
C THR A 204 -6.43 -29.42 19.77
N GLU A 205 -5.66 -29.80 18.78
CA GLU A 205 -4.33 -30.43 18.94
C GLU A 205 -3.24 -29.40 19.31
N GLY A 206 -3.53 -28.10 19.33
CA GLY A 206 -2.58 -27.04 19.66
C GLY A 206 -1.57 -26.72 18.56
N LYS A 207 -1.78 -27.20 17.34
CA LYS A 207 -0.98 -26.86 16.15
C LYS A 207 -1.25 -25.44 15.67
N ILE A 208 -2.52 -25.00 15.82
CA ILE A 208 -3.00 -23.65 15.52
C ILE A 208 -3.52 -23.02 16.82
N THR A 209 -3.06 -21.81 17.09
CA THR A 209 -3.50 -21.01 18.25
C THR A 209 -4.32 -19.82 17.75
N ILE A 210 -5.55 -19.70 18.19
CA ILE A 210 -6.39 -18.53 17.92
C ILE A 210 -5.95 -17.42 18.88
N ILE A 211 -5.69 -16.23 18.35
CA ILE A 211 -5.29 -15.01 19.08
C ILE A 211 -6.33 -13.90 18.83
N GLY A 212 -6.33 -12.86 19.64
CA GLY A 212 -7.27 -11.73 19.52
C GLY A 212 -6.99 -10.68 20.57
N GLN A 213 -7.91 -10.49 21.53
CA GLN A 213 -7.95 -9.36 22.45
C GLN A 213 -6.61 -9.02 23.15
N ASP A 214 -5.83 -10.02 23.54
CA ASP A 214 -4.54 -9.76 24.23
C ASP A 214 -3.54 -9.06 23.30
N VAL A 215 -3.52 -9.44 22.03
CA VAL A 215 -2.68 -8.80 20.99
C VAL A 215 -3.24 -7.44 20.64
N ASP A 216 -4.57 -7.31 20.50
CA ASP A 216 -5.26 -6.05 20.23
C ASP A 216 -4.91 -5.00 21.31
N GLU A 217 -4.97 -5.35 22.60
CA GLU A 217 -4.66 -4.47 23.73
C GLU A 217 -3.18 -4.03 23.72
N ALA A 218 -2.27 -4.95 23.41
CA ALA A 218 -0.86 -4.63 23.29
C ALA A 218 -0.59 -3.67 22.10
N TYR A 219 -1.25 -3.91 20.97
CA TYR A 219 -1.19 -3.03 19.80
C TYR A 219 -1.74 -1.63 20.10
N TYR A 220 -2.94 -1.53 20.70
CA TYR A 220 -3.51 -0.23 21.06
C TYR A 220 -2.58 0.54 22.00
N THR A 221 -1.97 -0.13 22.97
CA THR A 221 -0.99 0.49 23.87
C THR A 221 0.20 1.04 23.11
N ALA A 222 0.73 0.29 22.13
CA ALA A 222 1.87 0.72 21.32
C ALA A 222 1.52 1.92 20.42
N VAL A 223 0.32 1.93 19.82
CA VAL A 223 -0.15 3.06 19.01
C VAL A 223 -0.38 4.30 19.87
N LEU A 224 -1.04 4.15 21.02
CA LEU A 224 -1.31 5.27 21.95
C LEU A 224 -0.03 5.89 22.54
N ALA A 225 1.04 5.10 22.67
CA ALA A 225 2.35 5.62 23.06
C ALA A 225 2.94 6.61 22.04
N GLN A 226 2.39 6.67 20.82
CA GLN A 226 2.77 7.61 19.77
C GLN A 226 1.99 8.92 19.84
N ALA A 227 1.06 9.09 20.79
CA ALA A 227 0.32 10.33 20.96
C ALA A 227 1.25 11.48 21.35
N ASP A 228 1.07 12.63 20.72
CA ASP A 228 1.90 13.83 20.94
C ASP A 228 1.15 14.95 21.63
N GLY A 229 -0.13 15.12 21.33
CA GLY A 229 -0.97 16.20 21.83
C GLY A 229 -1.83 15.80 23.03
N GLN A 230 -2.40 16.82 23.68
CA GLN A 230 -3.35 16.66 24.79
C GLN A 230 -4.78 17.09 24.41
N GLU A 231 -4.92 17.82 23.29
CA GLU A 231 -6.20 18.37 22.86
C GLU A 231 -7.08 17.29 22.27
N ARG A 232 -8.36 17.29 22.65
CA ARG A 232 -9.33 16.26 22.25
C ARG A 232 -10.69 16.84 21.83
N ASP A 233 -10.85 18.17 21.87
CA ASP A 233 -12.07 18.83 21.40
C ASP A 233 -12.09 18.88 19.88
N LEU A 234 -12.47 17.76 19.28
CA LEU A 234 -12.61 17.58 17.85
C LEU A 234 -13.81 16.68 17.56
N THR A 235 -14.65 17.08 16.62
CA THR A 235 -15.75 16.25 16.10
C THR A 235 -15.30 15.52 14.84
N ILE A 236 -15.47 14.20 14.82
CA ILE A 236 -14.99 13.32 13.75
C ILE A 236 -16.15 12.52 13.16
N ALA A 237 -16.33 12.56 11.84
CA ALA A 237 -17.13 11.57 11.13
C ALA A 237 -16.21 10.44 10.67
N TYR A 238 -16.59 9.18 10.90
CA TYR A 238 -15.70 8.05 10.64
C TYR A 238 -16.37 6.94 9.81
N SER A 239 -15.63 6.39 8.85
CA SER A 239 -16.00 5.18 8.13
C SER A 239 -14.79 4.27 7.86
N PRO A 240 -14.86 2.96 8.20
CA PRO A 240 -13.88 1.96 7.80
C PRO A 240 -14.10 1.42 6.38
N LEU A 241 -15.03 1.97 5.59
CA LEU A 241 -15.41 1.49 4.26
C LEU A 241 -15.68 -0.03 4.22
N HIS A 242 -16.47 -0.55 5.19
CA HIS A 242 -16.74 -1.97 5.43
C HIS A 242 -15.53 -2.82 5.85
N GLY A 243 -14.39 -2.20 6.16
CA GLY A 243 -13.11 -2.86 6.42
C GLY A 243 -12.75 -3.02 7.89
N ALA A 244 -11.48 -3.37 8.11
CA ALA A 244 -10.91 -3.66 9.43
C ALA A 244 -10.64 -2.40 10.29
N GLY A 245 -10.80 -1.19 9.77
CA GLY A 245 -10.58 0.05 10.53
C GLY A 245 -11.41 0.15 11.82
N GLN A 246 -12.53 -0.59 11.89
CA GLN A 246 -13.32 -0.68 13.10
C GLN A 246 -12.61 -1.43 14.25
N THR A 247 -11.61 -2.27 13.95
CA THR A 247 -10.85 -3.03 14.96
C THR A 247 -9.57 -2.32 15.41
N ASN A 248 -9.07 -1.33 14.66
CA ASN A 248 -7.85 -0.61 15.03
C ASN A 248 -8.06 0.90 15.15
N VAL A 249 -8.51 1.59 14.11
CA VAL A 249 -8.59 3.06 14.08
C VAL A 249 -9.60 3.60 15.08
N LEU A 250 -10.83 3.09 15.06
CA LEU A 250 -11.89 3.56 15.95
C LEU A 250 -11.59 3.30 17.44
N PRO A 251 -11.13 2.10 17.85
CA PRO A 251 -10.68 1.86 19.22
C PRO A 251 -9.54 2.78 19.68
N VAL A 252 -8.54 3.02 18.82
CA VAL A 252 -7.41 3.91 19.13
C VAL A 252 -7.87 5.34 19.35
N LEU A 253 -8.67 5.91 18.45
CA LEU A 253 -9.19 7.27 18.60
C LEU A 253 -10.02 7.44 19.89
N ARG A 254 -10.90 6.48 20.20
CA ARG A 254 -11.71 6.51 21.42
C ARG A 254 -10.86 6.41 22.69
N ARG A 255 -9.86 5.53 22.70
CA ARG A 255 -8.92 5.35 23.84
C ARG A 255 -8.00 6.54 24.00
N ALA A 256 -7.64 7.22 22.90
CA ALA A 256 -6.92 8.47 22.94
C ALA A 256 -7.73 9.63 23.55
N GLY A 257 -9.05 9.45 23.73
CA GLY A 257 -9.94 10.43 24.34
C GLY A 257 -10.78 11.26 23.37
N PHE A 258 -10.78 10.94 22.09
CA PHE A 258 -11.73 11.54 21.13
C PHE A 258 -13.12 10.93 21.34
N THR A 259 -14.00 11.65 22.02
CA THR A 259 -15.34 11.17 22.41
C THR A 259 -16.44 11.59 21.44
N GLN A 260 -16.19 12.60 20.60
CA GLN A 260 -17.16 13.14 19.65
C GLN A 260 -16.94 12.52 18.25
N ILE A 261 -17.14 11.20 18.15
CA ILE A 261 -17.00 10.43 16.90
C ILE A 261 -18.37 9.91 16.48
N THR A 262 -18.84 10.32 15.30
CA THR A 262 -20.01 9.75 14.63
C THR A 262 -19.56 8.78 13.55
N THR A 263 -20.22 7.63 13.43
CA THR A 263 -19.87 6.58 12.47
C THR A 263 -20.91 6.51 11.34
N VAL A 264 -20.48 6.17 10.14
CA VAL A 264 -21.37 5.77 9.06
C VAL A 264 -21.79 4.33 9.31
N ASP A 265 -22.90 4.14 10.01
CA ASP A 265 -23.29 2.82 10.58
C ASP A 265 -23.42 1.74 9.51
N GLU A 266 -23.89 2.06 8.32
CA GLU A 266 -23.98 1.11 7.21
C GLU A 266 -22.60 0.60 6.78
N GLN A 267 -21.57 1.46 6.83
CA GLN A 267 -20.20 1.12 6.47
C GLN A 267 -19.39 0.51 7.63
N MET A 268 -19.94 0.54 8.85
CA MET A 268 -19.39 -0.20 9.99
C MET A 268 -19.67 -1.71 9.89
N VAL A 269 -20.61 -2.13 9.05
CA VAL A 269 -20.89 -3.55 8.82
C VAL A 269 -19.80 -4.12 7.90
N PRO A 270 -19.03 -5.15 8.35
CA PRO A 270 -18.02 -5.79 7.52
C PRO A 270 -18.68 -6.48 6.32
N ASP A 271 -18.34 -6.06 5.12
CA ASP A 271 -18.87 -6.67 3.89
C ASP A 271 -17.88 -6.54 2.72
N GLY A 272 -17.33 -7.68 2.30
CA GLY A 272 -16.39 -7.76 1.19
C GLY A 272 -16.97 -7.42 -0.19
N ASN A 273 -18.28 -7.21 -0.31
CA ASN A 273 -18.92 -6.69 -1.53
C ASN A 273 -18.87 -5.15 -1.62
N PHE A 274 -18.56 -4.46 -0.51
CA PHE A 274 -18.53 -2.99 -0.42
C PHE A 274 -19.80 -2.33 -1.01
N PRO A 275 -21.00 -2.73 -0.55
CA PRO A 275 -22.26 -2.45 -1.26
C PRO A 275 -22.62 -0.96 -1.33
N THR A 276 -22.20 -0.16 -0.36
CA THR A 276 -22.52 1.29 -0.30
C THR A 276 -21.57 2.15 -1.13
N ILE A 277 -20.50 1.57 -1.70
CA ILE A 277 -19.52 2.29 -2.50
C ILE A 277 -19.88 2.16 -3.98
N ALA A 278 -20.15 3.27 -4.65
CA ALA A 278 -20.76 3.29 -5.99
C ALA A 278 -19.98 2.46 -7.04
N ASN A 279 -18.65 2.50 -7.03
CA ASN A 279 -17.80 1.74 -7.92
C ASN A 279 -17.24 0.45 -7.28
N ARG A 280 -17.65 0.12 -6.05
CA ARG A 280 -17.15 -0.98 -5.24
C ARG A 280 -15.63 -1.00 -5.07
N LYS A 281 -14.98 0.17 -5.10
CA LYS A 281 -13.56 0.35 -4.82
C LYS A 281 -13.41 1.08 -3.48
N PRO A 282 -13.15 0.37 -2.40
CA PRO A 282 -13.04 0.94 -1.06
C PRO A 282 -11.67 1.60 -0.84
N ASN A 283 -11.37 2.61 -1.65
CA ASN A 283 -10.10 3.32 -1.65
C ASN A 283 -10.32 4.76 -1.15
N PRO A 284 -9.70 5.19 -0.04
CA PRO A 284 -9.77 6.56 0.44
C PRO A 284 -9.36 7.64 -0.58
N GLU A 285 -8.57 7.28 -1.60
CA GLU A 285 -8.22 8.19 -2.70
C GLU A 285 -9.41 8.53 -3.61
N GLU A 286 -10.39 7.63 -3.70
CA GLU A 286 -11.56 7.77 -4.56
C GLU A 286 -12.62 8.64 -3.88
N ARG A 287 -13.00 9.75 -4.50
CA ARG A 287 -14.04 10.64 -3.93
C ARG A 287 -15.35 9.90 -3.64
N THR A 288 -15.78 9.04 -4.57
CA THR A 288 -17.03 8.28 -4.44
C THR A 288 -17.02 7.28 -3.27
N ALA A 289 -15.85 6.84 -2.80
CA ALA A 289 -15.76 6.01 -1.60
C ALA A 289 -16.06 6.82 -0.33
N ASN A 290 -15.84 8.14 -0.38
CA ASN A 290 -16.00 9.04 0.77
C ASN A 290 -17.37 9.74 0.82
N ASP A 291 -18.28 9.53 -0.16
CA ASP A 291 -19.54 10.28 -0.28
C ASP A 291 -20.37 10.22 1.01
N MET A 292 -20.54 9.04 1.61
CA MET A 292 -21.38 8.88 2.81
C MET A 292 -20.75 9.54 4.06
N VAL A 293 -19.45 9.40 4.26
CA VAL A 293 -18.80 10.02 5.43
C VAL A 293 -18.74 11.53 5.29
N VAL A 294 -18.62 12.06 4.06
CA VAL A 294 -18.68 13.50 3.80
C VAL A 294 -20.09 14.02 4.03
N ALA A 295 -21.13 13.31 3.57
CA ALA A 295 -22.51 13.68 3.85
C ALA A 295 -22.76 13.75 5.37
N GLN A 296 -22.31 12.76 6.12
CA GLN A 296 -22.42 12.74 7.58
C GLN A 296 -21.62 13.85 8.26
N MET A 297 -20.36 14.12 7.80
CA MET A 297 -19.56 15.23 8.29
C MET A 297 -20.28 16.56 8.13
N MET A 298 -20.89 16.79 6.96
CA MET A 298 -21.61 18.04 6.67
C MET A 298 -22.91 18.15 7.46
N GLU A 299 -23.67 17.06 7.59
CA GLU A 299 -24.90 17.01 8.38
C GLU A 299 -24.67 17.29 9.87
N THR A 300 -23.63 16.66 10.44
CA THR A 300 -23.28 16.81 11.85
C THR A 300 -22.38 18.01 12.13
N SER A 301 -21.97 18.74 11.09
CA SER A 301 -20.97 19.82 11.18
C SER A 301 -19.67 19.35 11.86
N ALA A 302 -19.26 18.10 11.62
CA ALA A 302 -18.01 17.59 12.15
C ALA A 302 -16.82 18.35 11.54
N ASP A 303 -15.73 18.46 12.32
CA ASP A 303 -14.53 19.21 11.93
C ASP A 303 -13.77 18.49 10.82
N ILE A 304 -13.68 17.16 10.93
CA ILE A 304 -13.03 16.30 9.94
C ILE A 304 -13.82 15.01 9.71
N ALA A 305 -13.60 14.42 8.54
CA ALA A 305 -13.98 13.03 8.29
C ALA A 305 -12.72 12.17 8.07
N ILE A 306 -12.77 10.92 8.53
CA ILE A 306 -11.70 9.93 8.41
C ILE A 306 -12.24 8.66 7.77
N THR A 307 -11.51 8.12 6.79
CA THR A 307 -11.80 6.83 6.15
C THR A 307 -10.55 5.95 6.08
N ASN A 308 -10.77 4.62 6.00
CA ASN A 308 -9.71 3.64 5.82
C ASN A 308 -10.08 2.66 4.70
N ASP A 309 -9.07 2.09 4.05
CA ASP A 309 -9.28 0.95 3.16
C ASP A 309 -9.52 -0.36 3.95
N PRO A 310 -9.96 -1.45 3.31
CA PRO A 310 -10.40 -2.66 4.00
C PRO A 310 -9.42 -3.30 4.97
N ASP A 311 -8.12 -3.20 4.74
CA ASP A 311 -7.09 -3.69 5.65
C ASP A 311 -6.44 -2.59 6.50
N ALA A 312 -7.05 -1.39 6.49
CA ALA A 312 -6.81 -0.24 7.36
C ALA A 312 -5.33 0.18 7.49
N ASP A 313 -4.57 -0.01 6.40
CA ASP A 313 -3.19 0.47 6.30
C ASP A 313 -3.12 1.89 5.70
N ARG A 314 -4.23 2.43 5.16
CA ARG A 314 -4.36 3.78 4.62
C ARG A 314 -5.38 4.62 5.37
N ILE A 315 -5.21 5.94 5.27
CA ILE A 315 -6.11 6.91 5.89
C ILE A 315 -6.48 8.02 4.90
N GLY A 316 -7.76 8.20 4.64
CA GLY A 316 -8.31 9.40 4.00
C GLY A 316 -8.75 10.41 5.05
N VAL A 317 -8.41 11.68 4.85
CA VAL A 317 -8.85 12.78 5.71
C VAL A 317 -9.52 13.84 4.87
N ILE A 318 -10.75 14.19 5.25
CA ILE A 318 -11.52 15.28 4.65
C ILE A 318 -11.76 16.33 5.74
N VAL A 319 -11.48 17.57 5.43
CA VAL A 319 -11.57 18.70 6.37
C VAL A 319 -12.81 19.52 6.06
N ASN A 320 -13.63 19.79 7.06
CA ASN A 320 -14.69 20.78 6.95
C ASN A 320 -14.08 22.18 7.07
N HIS A 321 -13.63 22.73 5.95
CA HIS A 321 -13.00 24.04 5.91
C HIS A 321 -14.06 25.12 5.60
N HIS A 322 -14.49 25.82 6.64
CA HIS A 322 -15.51 26.88 6.55
C HIS A 322 -16.82 26.45 5.85
N GLY A 323 -17.30 25.24 6.16
CA GLY A 323 -18.51 24.69 5.57
C GLY A 323 -18.32 24.06 4.18
N GLN A 324 -17.06 23.86 3.74
CA GLN A 324 -16.74 23.18 2.49
C GLN A 324 -15.88 21.94 2.76
N PRO A 325 -16.20 20.78 2.16
CA PRO A 325 -15.39 19.56 2.33
C PRO A 325 -14.13 19.64 1.45
N ILE A 326 -12.96 19.68 2.07
CA ILE A 326 -11.66 19.67 1.41
C ILE A 326 -11.00 18.31 1.61
N TYR A 327 -10.78 17.57 0.53
CA TYR A 327 -10.12 16.27 0.53
C TYR A 327 -8.61 16.47 0.54
N LEU A 328 -7.94 16.06 1.62
CA LEU A 328 -6.48 16.07 1.66
C LEU A 328 -5.95 14.90 0.82
N THR A 329 -4.94 15.18 -0.01
CA THR A 329 -4.18 14.11 -0.68
C THR A 329 -3.29 13.38 0.31
N GLY A 330 -2.83 12.17 -0.03
CA GLY A 330 -1.86 11.45 0.80
C GLY A 330 -0.57 12.25 1.02
N ASN A 331 -0.12 13.00 0.01
CA ASN A 331 1.03 13.91 0.13
C ASN A 331 0.78 15.04 1.14
N GLN A 332 -0.40 15.65 1.12
CA GLN A 332 -0.77 16.72 2.06
C GLN A 332 -0.92 16.18 3.49
N SER A 333 -1.53 15.01 3.64
CA SER A 333 -1.63 14.32 4.93
C SER A 333 -0.26 13.95 5.50
N ALA A 334 0.65 13.44 4.65
CA ALA A 334 2.02 13.13 5.05
C ALA A 334 2.81 14.37 5.47
N ALA A 335 2.66 15.48 4.74
CA ALA A 335 3.31 16.75 5.09
C ALA A 335 2.79 17.32 6.41
N LEU A 336 1.47 17.35 6.63
CA LEU A 336 0.86 17.81 7.87
C LEU A 336 1.25 16.94 9.07
N ALA A 337 1.24 15.61 8.91
CA ALA A 337 1.69 14.69 9.95
C ALA A 337 3.19 14.86 10.27
N THR A 338 4.02 15.13 9.24
CA THR A 338 5.45 15.40 9.41
C THR A 338 5.69 16.70 10.18
N ASP A 339 5.02 17.79 9.79
CA ASP A 339 5.08 19.08 10.51
C ASP A 339 4.66 18.89 11.96
N TYR A 340 3.53 18.25 12.21
CA TYR A 340 3.00 18.01 13.54
C TYR A 340 3.99 17.22 14.41
N ALA A 341 4.49 16.10 13.92
CA ALA A 341 5.41 15.24 14.67
C ALA A 341 6.74 15.94 14.99
N LEU A 342 7.33 16.64 14.02
CA LEU A 342 8.60 17.37 14.22
C LEU A 342 8.42 18.57 15.14
N ARG A 343 7.32 19.30 15.03
CA ARG A 343 7.00 20.43 15.92
C ARG A 343 6.82 19.97 17.37
N LYS A 344 6.06 18.87 17.57
CA LYS A 344 5.89 18.30 18.92
C LYS A 344 7.20 17.76 19.50
N LEU A 345 8.04 17.17 18.68
CA LEU A 345 9.37 16.73 19.10
C LEU A 345 10.26 17.94 19.47
N GLN A 346 10.20 19.03 18.70
CA GLN A 346 10.90 20.27 19.00
C GLN A 346 10.46 20.87 20.35
N GLU A 347 9.15 20.85 20.66
CA GLU A 347 8.60 21.32 21.93
C GLU A 347 9.09 20.49 23.14
N ARG A 348 9.36 19.20 22.97
CA ARG A 348 9.75 18.26 24.04
C ARG A 348 11.23 18.19 24.35
N GLY A 349 12.10 18.67 23.54
CA GLY A 349 13.54 18.57 23.80
C GLY A 349 14.42 18.88 22.61
N GLY A 350 13.81 19.17 21.48
CA GLY A 350 14.48 19.56 20.25
C GLY A 350 14.64 18.41 19.25
N VAL A 351 14.68 18.80 17.99
CA VAL A 351 14.98 17.92 16.86
C VAL A 351 16.49 17.93 16.61
N THR A 352 17.06 16.78 16.30
CA THR A 352 18.49 16.62 16.00
C THR A 352 18.66 15.82 14.70
N PRO A 353 19.84 15.81 14.06
CA PRO A 353 20.09 15.00 12.88
C PRO A 353 19.90 13.47 13.06
N GLN A 354 19.89 12.97 14.30
CA GLN A 354 19.57 11.59 14.61
C GLN A 354 18.10 11.26 14.41
N HIS A 355 17.22 12.26 14.54
CA HIS A 355 15.81 12.08 14.22
C HIS A 355 15.63 12.04 12.70
N TYR A 356 14.95 11.00 12.20
CA TYR A 356 14.78 10.87 10.75
C TYR A 356 13.34 10.56 10.34
N ILE A 357 13.01 11.05 9.15
CA ILE A 357 11.80 10.71 8.43
C ILE A 357 12.13 9.94 7.16
N VAL A 358 11.16 9.19 6.65
CA VAL A 358 11.34 8.37 5.45
C VAL A 358 10.20 8.60 4.45
N LYS A 359 10.53 8.72 3.17
CA LYS A 359 9.57 8.85 2.08
C LYS A 359 10.04 8.13 0.82
N THR A 360 9.15 7.91 -0.14
CA THR A 360 9.52 7.39 -1.46
C THR A 360 9.88 8.51 -2.44
N ILE A 361 10.45 8.16 -3.60
CA ILE A 361 10.79 9.15 -4.65
C ILE A 361 9.57 9.88 -5.22
N VAL A 362 8.37 9.31 -5.11
CA VAL A 362 7.12 9.91 -5.59
C VAL A 362 6.28 10.57 -4.49
N THR A 363 6.65 10.40 -3.23
CA THR A 363 6.05 11.14 -2.12
C THR A 363 6.59 12.57 -2.11
N THR A 364 5.79 13.52 -1.66
CA THR A 364 6.10 14.96 -1.69
C THR A 364 7.46 15.30 -1.08
N ASP A 365 8.23 16.17 -1.74
CA ASP A 365 9.47 16.71 -1.20
C ASP A 365 9.22 17.76 -0.10
N MET A 366 7.97 18.13 0.16
CA MET A 366 7.60 18.95 1.30
C MET A 366 7.99 18.30 2.63
N MET A 367 7.89 16.96 2.73
CA MET A 367 8.39 16.22 3.91
C MET A 367 9.88 16.47 4.14
N LYS A 368 10.68 16.42 3.06
CA LYS A 368 12.12 16.73 3.14
C LYS A 368 12.37 18.18 3.55
N ALA A 369 11.65 19.13 2.95
CA ALA A 369 11.80 20.55 3.28
C ALA A 369 11.46 20.83 4.75
N LEU A 370 10.43 20.17 5.28
CA LEU A 370 10.08 20.24 6.70
C LEU A 370 11.18 19.63 7.58
N ALA A 371 11.67 18.43 7.24
CA ALA A 371 12.77 17.80 7.97
C ALA A 371 14.00 18.73 8.03
N ASP A 372 14.40 19.28 6.88
CA ASP A 372 15.52 20.21 6.77
C ASP A 372 15.30 21.47 7.66
N SER A 373 14.07 22.01 7.71
CA SER A 373 13.75 23.21 8.48
C SER A 373 13.84 22.99 10.00
N TYR A 374 13.58 21.77 10.47
CA TYR A 374 13.72 21.37 11.88
C TYR A 374 15.10 20.79 12.21
N GLY A 375 15.95 20.51 11.21
CA GLY A 375 17.26 19.89 11.40
C GLY A 375 17.23 18.38 11.54
N ALA A 376 16.17 17.71 11.07
CA ALA A 376 16.05 16.26 11.00
C ALA A 376 16.62 15.71 9.68
N THR A 377 16.98 14.44 9.67
CA THR A 377 17.41 13.72 8.46
C THR A 377 16.18 13.21 7.66
N CYS A 378 16.26 13.25 6.33
CA CYS A 378 15.23 12.67 5.45
C CYS A 378 15.85 11.61 4.51
N TYR A 379 15.40 10.35 4.64
CA TYR A 379 15.69 9.29 3.69
C TYR A 379 14.59 9.25 2.63
N GLY A 380 14.86 9.76 1.42
CA GLY A 380 13.82 9.99 0.39
C GLY A 380 14.11 9.40 -0.98
N ASN A 381 15.25 8.73 -1.19
CA ASN A 381 15.59 8.11 -2.47
C ASN A 381 15.25 6.62 -2.46
N LEU A 382 13.97 6.29 -2.24
CA LEU A 382 13.46 4.94 -2.17
C LEU A 382 12.44 4.68 -3.29
N LEU A 383 12.42 3.48 -3.84
CA LEU A 383 11.34 3.07 -4.75
C LEU A 383 9.98 3.07 -4.05
N ILE A 384 8.92 2.99 -4.87
CA ILE A 384 7.53 3.01 -4.40
C ILE A 384 7.21 1.70 -3.68
N GLY A 385 6.67 1.82 -2.47
CA GLY A 385 6.23 0.73 -1.61
C GLY A 385 6.76 0.85 -0.19
N PHE A 386 5.86 0.75 0.78
CA PHE A 386 6.18 0.95 2.20
C PHE A 386 7.24 -0.03 2.73
N LYS A 387 7.38 -1.18 2.09
CA LYS A 387 8.44 -2.16 2.40
C LYS A 387 9.85 -1.58 2.38
N TYR A 388 10.11 -0.58 1.53
CA TYR A 388 11.42 0.11 1.50
C TYR A 388 11.56 1.09 2.66
N ILE A 389 10.46 1.66 3.14
CA ILE A 389 10.43 2.45 4.38
C ILE A 389 10.73 1.53 5.57
N GLY A 390 10.04 0.38 5.65
CA GLY A 390 10.29 -0.65 6.66
C GLY A 390 11.75 -1.15 6.65
N GLU A 391 12.34 -1.31 5.47
CA GLU A 391 13.75 -1.70 5.32
C GLU A 391 14.72 -0.65 5.88
N VAL A 392 14.48 0.65 5.64
CA VAL A 392 15.29 1.72 6.24
C VAL A 392 15.18 1.69 7.77
N ILE A 393 13.97 1.53 8.32
CA ILE A 393 13.77 1.44 9.77
C ILE A 393 14.57 0.24 10.33
N ARG A 394 14.51 -0.93 9.67
CA ARG A 394 15.28 -2.11 10.07
C ARG A 394 16.79 -1.88 10.02
N GLN A 395 17.30 -1.24 8.98
CA GLN A 395 18.72 -0.93 8.83
C GLN A 395 19.25 0.01 9.91
N LYS A 396 18.38 0.83 10.52
CA LYS A 396 18.71 1.76 11.59
C LYS A 396 18.47 1.19 12.99
N GLU A 397 17.90 0.00 13.10
CA GLU A 397 17.66 -0.67 14.37
C GLU A 397 18.98 -0.90 15.13
N GLY A 398 19.03 -0.50 16.41
CA GLY A 398 20.23 -0.60 17.24
C GLY A 398 21.29 0.49 17.00
N THR A 399 21.04 1.47 16.13
CA THR A 399 21.84 2.71 16.01
C THR A 399 21.34 3.79 16.95
N ASP A 400 21.95 4.98 16.94
CA ASP A 400 21.49 6.16 17.65
C ASP A 400 20.45 6.98 16.86
N GLU A 401 20.09 6.54 15.66
CA GLU A 401 19.08 7.19 14.83
C GLU A 401 17.67 6.81 15.29
N VAL A 402 16.78 7.81 15.34
CA VAL A 402 15.41 7.68 15.86
C VAL A 402 14.40 7.93 14.74
N PHE A 403 13.62 6.91 14.40
CA PHE A 403 12.54 7.04 13.44
C PHE A 403 11.41 7.90 14.00
N VAL A 404 11.02 8.92 13.27
CA VAL A 404 9.91 9.82 13.62
C VAL A 404 8.65 9.47 12.85
N LEU A 405 8.72 9.48 11.51
CA LEU A 405 7.58 9.26 10.64
C LEU A 405 8.02 8.80 9.26
N GLY A 406 7.23 7.90 8.66
CA GLY A 406 7.32 7.53 7.25
C GLY A 406 6.00 7.73 6.53
N GLY A 407 6.05 8.15 5.27
CA GLY A 407 4.84 8.43 4.49
C GLY A 407 4.95 8.05 3.02
N GLU A 408 3.81 7.69 2.45
CA GLU A 408 3.60 7.47 1.01
C GLU A 408 2.51 8.39 0.48
N GLU A 409 2.62 8.75 -0.80
CA GLU A 409 1.61 9.52 -1.53
C GLU A 409 0.26 8.80 -1.58
N SER A 410 0.28 7.47 -1.45
CA SER A 410 -0.89 6.61 -1.50
C SER A 410 -1.61 6.47 -0.15
N TYR A 411 -1.65 7.54 0.63
CA TYR A 411 -2.41 7.66 1.87
C TYR A 411 -1.90 6.77 3.03
N GLY A 412 -0.66 6.29 2.95
CA GLY A 412 -0.04 5.47 3.98
C GLY A 412 0.91 6.26 4.87
N LEU A 413 0.76 6.13 6.18
CA LEU A 413 1.61 6.74 7.21
C LEU A 413 2.01 5.72 8.27
N LEU A 414 3.22 5.87 8.82
CA LEU A 414 3.65 5.20 10.05
C LEU A 414 4.37 6.23 10.93
N LYS A 415 4.06 6.26 12.22
CA LYS A 415 4.75 7.07 13.24
C LYS A 415 5.19 6.15 14.37
N GLY A 416 6.47 6.26 14.76
CA GLY A 416 7.06 5.32 15.72
C GLY A 416 7.41 3.96 15.11
N ASP A 417 8.12 3.13 15.85
CA ASP A 417 8.78 1.93 15.35
C ASP A 417 8.16 0.60 15.83
N TYR A 418 6.94 0.64 16.40
CA TYR A 418 6.23 -0.54 16.92
C TYR A 418 5.79 -1.51 15.80
N ALA A 419 5.58 -1.02 14.61
CA ALA A 419 5.25 -1.75 13.37
C ALA A 419 6.24 -1.42 12.25
N ARG A 420 6.17 -2.10 11.11
CA ARG A 420 7.02 -1.89 9.93
C ARG A 420 6.21 -1.77 8.64
N ASP A 421 4.91 -1.58 8.76
CA ASP A 421 4.03 -1.22 7.65
C ASP A 421 3.21 0.02 8.04
N LYS A 422 2.65 0.70 7.05
CA LYS A 422 1.80 1.87 7.26
C LYS A 422 0.59 1.52 8.13
N ASP A 423 0.21 2.44 8.99
CA ASP A 423 -0.84 2.24 9.99
C ASP A 423 -1.87 3.38 9.97
N GLY A 424 -3.09 3.04 9.55
CA GLY A 424 -4.21 3.97 9.54
C GLY A 424 -4.57 4.49 10.93
N ALA A 425 -4.33 3.69 12.00
CA ALA A 425 -4.65 4.12 13.37
C ALA A 425 -3.70 5.21 13.87
N VAL A 426 -2.39 5.06 13.70
CA VAL A 426 -1.43 6.11 14.10
C VAL A 426 -1.53 7.34 13.22
N GLY A 427 -1.84 7.14 11.91
CA GLY A 427 -2.09 8.26 11.00
C GLY A 427 -3.32 9.07 11.41
N ALA A 428 -4.42 8.39 11.75
CA ALA A 428 -5.65 9.01 12.25
C ALA A 428 -5.40 9.75 13.57
N LEU A 429 -4.68 9.14 14.50
CA LEU A 429 -4.34 9.74 15.79
C LEU A 429 -3.53 11.04 15.59
N ALA A 430 -2.46 11.00 14.80
CA ALA A 430 -1.59 12.16 14.58
C ALA A 430 -2.34 13.33 13.90
N LEU A 431 -3.16 13.05 12.87
CA LEU A 431 -3.91 14.10 12.17
C LEU A 431 -5.10 14.62 12.98
N ALA A 432 -5.76 13.77 13.79
CA ALA A 432 -6.81 14.21 14.72
C ALA A 432 -6.24 15.11 15.84
N GLU A 433 -5.09 14.76 16.42
CA GLU A 433 -4.39 15.62 17.41
C GLU A 433 -3.98 16.96 16.80
N CYS A 434 -3.42 16.95 15.58
CA CYS A 434 -3.07 18.16 14.84
C CYS A 434 -4.31 19.05 14.61
N ALA A 435 -5.42 18.44 14.14
CA ALA A 435 -6.66 19.17 13.91
C ALA A 435 -7.27 19.75 15.20
N ALA A 436 -7.24 19.00 16.31
CA ALA A 436 -7.74 19.46 17.60
C ALA A 436 -6.95 20.65 18.12
N GLU A 437 -5.61 20.62 18.00
CA GLU A 437 -4.75 21.74 18.40
C GLU A 437 -5.01 22.98 17.53
N LEU A 438 -5.15 22.82 16.23
CA LEU A 438 -5.45 23.92 15.31
C LEU A 438 -6.83 24.52 15.55
N LYS A 439 -7.82 23.71 15.87
CA LYS A 439 -9.18 24.16 16.22
C LYS A 439 -9.18 25.14 17.40
N GLN A 440 -8.36 24.92 18.42
CA GLN A 440 -8.20 25.87 19.53
C GLN A 440 -7.67 27.23 19.10
N GLN A 441 -6.94 27.26 17.98
CA GLN A 441 -6.44 28.50 17.38
C GLN A 441 -7.42 29.11 16.37
N GLY A 442 -8.62 28.52 16.21
CA GLY A 442 -9.59 28.91 15.19
C GLY A 442 -9.17 28.57 13.77
N LYS A 443 -8.30 27.58 13.59
CA LYS A 443 -7.74 27.13 12.33
C LYS A 443 -8.15 25.69 12.01
N THR A 444 -8.04 25.33 10.74
CA THR A 444 -8.20 23.97 10.23
C THR A 444 -6.85 23.40 9.74
N LEU A 445 -6.82 22.11 9.40
CA LEU A 445 -5.65 21.51 8.72
C LEU A 445 -5.35 22.18 7.37
N VAL A 446 -6.35 22.73 6.68
CA VAL A 446 -6.16 23.46 5.41
C VAL A 446 -5.45 24.79 5.67
N ASP A 447 -5.82 25.53 6.71
CA ASP A 447 -5.13 26.76 7.08
C ASP A 447 -3.64 26.50 7.36
N ARG A 448 -3.34 25.44 8.14
CA ARG A 448 -1.96 25.05 8.41
C ARG A 448 -1.21 24.67 7.15
N LEU A 449 -1.82 23.94 6.26
CA LEU A 449 -1.23 23.58 4.97
C LEU A 449 -0.86 24.82 4.15
N MET A 450 -1.74 25.84 4.12
CA MET A 450 -1.45 27.11 3.42
C MET A 450 -0.32 27.89 4.09
N GLU A 451 -0.21 27.85 5.42
CA GLU A 451 0.93 28.41 6.15
C GLU A 451 2.24 27.69 5.76
N LEU A 452 2.23 26.36 5.76
CA LEU A 452 3.40 25.56 5.37
C LEU A 452 3.84 25.84 3.93
N TYR A 453 2.91 26.02 2.99
CA TYR A 453 3.25 26.41 1.61
C TYR A 453 3.94 27.78 1.54
N ARG A 454 3.61 28.72 2.42
CA ARG A 454 4.31 30.02 2.53
C ARG A 454 5.68 29.88 3.18
N GLU A 455 5.81 28.98 4.17
CA GLU A 455 7.04 28.76 4.94
C GLU A 455 8.13 28.03 4.14
N VAL A 456 7.77 26.88 3.52
CA VAL A 456 8.74 26.01 2.85
C VAL A 456 8.62 25.97 1.32
N GLY A 457 7.62 26.65 0.75
CA GLY A 457 7.29 26.68 -0.67
C GLY A 457 6.10 25.82 -1.01
N LEU A 458 5.47 26.13 -2.15
CA LEU A 458 4.35 25.39 -2.69
C LEU A 458 4.83 24.08 -3.32
N TYR A 459 4.33 22.97 -2.82
CA TYR A 459 4.51 21.63 -3.39
C TYR A 459 3.17 21.14 -3.93
N VAL A 460 3.16 20.79 -5.20
CA VAL A 460 1.96 20.29 -5.90
C VAL A 460 2.30 18.97 -6.56
N GLU A 461 1.55 17.95 -6.24
CA GLU A 461 1.70 16.62 -6.84
C GLU A 461 0.44 16.23 -7.59
N ARG A 462 0.64 15.48 -8.67
CA ARG A 462 -0.42 14.94 -9.50
C ARG A 462 -0.06 13.54 -9.98
N LEU A 463 -0.98 12.58 -9.78
CA LEU A 463 -0.87 11.23 -10.32
C LEU A 463 -1.80 11.10 -11.53
N GLU A 464 -1.24 10.70 -12.65
CA GLU A 464 -1.97 10.36 -13.86
C GLU A 464 -1.68 8.92 -14.29
N VAL A 465 -2.67 8.28 -14.91
CA VAL A 465 -2.57 6.89 -15.33
C VAL A 465 -2.99 6.74 -16.78
N ALA A 466 -2.09 6.21 -17.62
CA ALA A 466 -2.41 5.80 -18.99
C ALA A 466 -2.64 4.29 -19.02
N ILE A 467 -3.79 3.86 -19.52
CA ILE A 467 -4.18 2.44 -19.63
C ILE A 467 -4.04 1.99 -21.08
N TYR A 468 -3.39 0.85 -21.28
CA TYR A 468 -3.17 0.21 -22.57
C TYR A 468 -3.81 -1.19 -22.56
N PRO A 469 -5.08 -1.33 -22.96
CA PRO A 469 -5.81 -2.58 -22.77
C PRO A 469 -5.26 -3.75 -23.61
N GLY A 470 -5.40 -4.97 -23.06
CA GLY A 470 -5.07 -6.22 -23.74
C GLY A 470 -3.58 -6.60 -23.71
N ALA A 471 -3.26 -7.72 -24.33
CA ALA A 471 -1.88 -8.23 -24.41
C ALA A 471 -0.96 -7.30 -25.21
N GLU A 472 -1.46 -6.69 -26.27
CA GLU A 472 -0.74 -5.67 -27.06
C GLU A 472 -0.40 -4.43 -26.21
N GLY A 473 -1.25 -4.10 -25.23
CA GLY A 473 -1.03 -3.00 -24.30
C GLY A 473 0.22 -3.18 -23.44
N PHE A 474 0.53 -4.40 -22.98
CA PHE A 474 1.79 -4.68 -22.28
C PHE A 474 3.00 -4.44 -23.18
N ALA A 475 2.94 -4.88 -24.44
CA ALA A 475 4.01 -4.66 -25.42
C ALA A 475 4.21 -3.16 -25.69
N THR A 476 3.12 -2.42 -25.92
CA THR A 476 3.12 -0.96 -26.11
C THR A 476 3.76 -0.25 -24.91
N MET A 477 3.36 -0.59 -23.68
CA MET A 477 3.91 -0.03 -22.45
C MET A 477 5.43 -0.28 -22.33
N GLN A 478 5.91 -1.48 -22.66
CA GLN A 478 7.33 -1.81 -22.66
C GLN A 478 8.10 -1.03 -23.74
N GLN A 479 7.52 -0.89 -24.93
CA GLN A 479 8.12 -0.09 -26.02
C GLN A 479 8.25 1.38 -25.62
N ILE A 480 7.22 1.97 -25.01
CA ILE A 480 7.25 3.34 -24.49
C ILE A 480 8.39 3.50 -23.48
N MET A 481 8.45 2.63 -22.47
CA MET A 481 9.51 2.70 -21.44
C MET A 481 10.90 2.56 -22.04
N ASN A 482 11.10 1.65 -22.99
CA ASN A 482 12.38 1.44 -23.65
C ASN A 482 12.77 2.64 -24.53
N SER A 483 11.83 3.21 -25.28
CA SER A 483 12.06 4.40 -26.10
C SER A 483 12.45 5.61 -25.25
N LEU A 484 11.70 5.90 -24.19
CA LEU A 484 11.99 7.00 -23.26
C LEU A 484 13.33 6.82 -22.53
N ARG A 485 13.78 5.58 -22.32
CA ARG A 485 15.08 5.26 -21.71
C ARG A 485 16.23 5.45 -22.69
N THR A 486 16.07 5.00 -23.94
CA THR A 486 17.12 5.00 -24.96
C THR A 486 17.33 6.38 -25.54
N ASP A 487 16.25 7.11 -25.77
CA ASP A 487 16.24 8.47 -26.32
C ASP A 487 15.33 9.38 -25.46
N PRO A 488 15.84 9.84 -24.30
CA PRO A 488 15.05 10.71 -23.41
C PRO A 488 14.67 12.03 -24.09
N PRO A 489 13.43 12.52 -23.90
CA PRO A 489 13.03 13.81 -24.45
C PRO A 489 13.87 14.94 -23.83
N LYS A 490 14.29 15.89 -24.67
CA LYS A 490 15.00 17.10 -24.20
C LYS A 490 14.04 18.17 -23.67
N MET A 491 12.78 18.07 -24.07
CA MET A 491 11.70 18.93 -23.61
C MET A 491 10.44 18.09 -23.40
N ILE A 492 9.62 18.46 -22.42
CA ILE A 492 8.28 17.91 -22.18
C ILE A 492 7.35 19.12 -22.10
N GLY A 493 6.46 19.28 -23.09
CA GLY A 493 5.74 20.53 -23.27
C GLY A 493 6.70 21.72 -23.43
N ASP A 494 6.57 22.72 -22.59
CA ASP A 494 7.43 23.90 -22.51
C ASP A 494 8.62 23.76 -21.54
N GLN A 495 8.72 22.62 -20.84
CA GLN A 495 9.73 22.38 -19.81
C GLN A 495 10.97 21.71 -20.38
N VAL A 496 12.15 22.30 -20.12
CA VAL A 496 13.46 21.71 -20.48
C VAL A 496 13.80 20.60 -19.49
N VAL A 497 14.12 19.41 -20.01
CA VAL A 497 14.61 18.29 -19.20
C VAL A 497 16.08 18.54 -18.85
N SER A 498 16.36 18.80 -17.59
CA SER A 498 17.70 19.10 -17.06
C SER A 498 18.50 17.87 -16.66
N ALA A 499 17.82 16.77 -16.32
CA ALA A 499 18.43 15.48 -16.04
C ALA A 499 17.43 14.33 -16.16
N VAL A 500 17.94 13.12 -16.38
CA VAL A 500 17.18 11.88 -16.41
C VAL A 500 17.82 10.87 -15.45
N SER A 501 17.02 10.32 -14.55
CA SER A 501 17.44 9.25 -13.65
C SER A 501 16.78 7.94 -14.07
N ASP A 502 17.60 6.94 -14.40
CA ASP A 502 17.15 5.59 -14.71
C ASP A 502 17.47 4.63 -13.54
N TYR A 503 16.45 4.21 -12.85
CA TYR A 503 16.58 3.31 -11.70
C TYR A 503 16.84 1.84 -12.10
N GLN A 504 16.71 1.51 -13.38
CA GLN A 504 17.11 0.18 -13.88
C GLN A 504 18.65 0.06 -13.99
N THR A 505 19.31 1.13 -14.40
CA THR A 505 20.78 1.21 -14.51
C THR A 505 21.43 1.83 -13.27
N LEU A 506 20.66 2.52 -12.43
CA LEU A 506 21.11 3.31 -11.28
C LEU A 506 22.04 4.46 -11.68
N VAL A 507 21.73 5.13 -12.80
CA VAL A 507 22.48 6.25 -13.32
C VAL A 507 21.56 7.46 -13.52
N ARG A 508 21.99 8.61 -13.02
CA ARG A 508 21.42 9.93 -13.34
C ARG A 508 22.33 10.62 -14.36
N THR A 509 21.76 11.04 -15.49
CA THR A 509 22.45 11.75 -16.58
C THR A 509 21.91 13.18 -16.67
N ALA A 510 22.74 14.17 -16.46
CA ALA A 510 22.39 15.58 -16.64
C ALA A 510 22.39 15.96 -18.14
N ALA A 511 21.75 17.08 -18.49
CA ALA A 511 21.64 17.57 -19.89
C ALA A 511 23.01 17.84 -20.56
N ASP A 512 24.05 18.11 -19.78
CA ASP A 512 25.42 18.28 -20.25
C ASP A 512 26.18 16.94 -20.46
N GLY A 513 25.51 15.80 -20.21
CA GLY A 513 26.10 14.47 -20.32
C GLY A 513 26.82 13.98 -19.05
N THR A 514 26.91 14.79 -18.00
CA THR A 514 27.51 14.38 -16.73
C THR A 514 26.66 13.28 -16.08
N THR A 515 27.30 12.19 -15.66
CA THR A 515 26.62 11.05 -15.00
C THR A 515 26.97 10.95 -13.52
N THR A 516 25.98 10.56 -12.70
CA THR A 516 26.15 10.28 -11.28
C THR A 516 25.44 8.99 -10.91
N ALA A 517 26.01 8.21 -10.00
CA ALA A 517 25.38 6.98 -9.49
C ALA A 517 24.17 7.31 -8.60
N ILE A 518 23.13 6.50 -8.71
CA ILE A 518 21.94 6.55 -7.84
C ILE A 518 22.11 5.50 -6.76
N SER A 519 22.09 5.93 -5.49
CA SER A 519 22.09 5.00 -4.35
C SER A 519 20.65 4.58 -4.04
N CYS A 520 20.21 3.49 -4.67
CA CYS A 520 18.88 2.91 -4.50
C CYS A 520 18.90 1.45 -4.97
N VAL A 521 17.83 0.69 -4.68
CA VAL A 521 17.60 -0.62 -5.31
C VAL A 521 17.16 -0.44 -6.76
N LYS A 522 17.44 -1.44 -7.61
CA LYS A 522 17.01 -1.40 -9.02
C LYS A 522 15.50 -1.54 -9.17
N GLY A 523 14.93 -0.76 -10.10
CA GLY A 523 13.52 -0.83 -10.47
C GLY A 523 13.25 -0.23 -11.84
N ASN A 524 12.16 -0.64 -12.48
CA ASN A 524 11.77 -0.09 -13.77
C ASN A 524 11.08 1.28 -13.58
N VAL A 525 11.87 2.30 -13.29
CA VAL A 525 11.43 3.67 -13.04
C VAL A 525 12.33 4.64 -13.78
N LEU A 526 11.73 5.63 -14.43
CA LEU A 526 12.42 6.78 -15.03
C LEU A 526 11.96 8.07 -14.35
N VAL A 527 12.90 8.97 -14.07
CA VAL A 527 12.61 10.29 -13.51
C VAL A 527 13.20 11.36 -14.42
N PHE A 528 12.36 12.28 -14.90
CA PHE A 528 12.75 13.45 -15.70
C PHE A 528 12.69 14.68 -14.80
N GLU A 529 13.83 15.36 -14.61
CA GLU A 529 13.92 16.62 -13.88
C GLU A 529 13.72 17.80 -14.84
N CYS A 530 12.89 18.77 -14.45
CA CYS A 530 12.54 19.93 -15.26
C CYS A 530 13.13 21.22 -14.66
N GLY A 531 14.39 21.49 -14.94
CA GLY A 531 15.12 22.66 -14.43
C GLY A 531 15.57 22.53 -12.97
N ASP A 532 14.64 22.45 -12.04
CA ASP A 532 14.87 22.19 -10.59
C ASP A 532 14.63 20.71 -10.29
N SER A 533 15.48 20.09 -9.46
CA SER A 533 15.32 18.68 -9.05
C SER A 533 14.02 18.39 -8.28
N ARG A 534 13.36 19.43 -7.76
CA ARG A 534 12.04 19.36 -7.11
C ARG A 534 10.88 19.47 -8.11
N ARG A 535 11.18 19.69 -9.40
CA ARG A 535 10.23 19.67 -10.51
C ARG A 535 10.53 18.47 -11.38
N ARG A 536 9.76 17.41 -11.22
CA ARG A 536 10.06 16.14 -11.88
C ARG A 536 8.82 15.33 -12.25
N ILE A 537 8.99 14.50 -13.25
CA ILE A 537 8.01 13.53 -13.69
C ILE A 537 8.62 12.15 -13.53
N THR A 538 8.00 11.32 -12.71
CA THR A 538 8.40 9.92 -12.51
C THR A 538 7.45 9.02 -13.28
N ILE A 539 7.99 8.13 -14.12
CA ILE A 539 7.22 7.18 -14.91
C ILE A 539 7.52 5.76 -14.40
N ARG A 540 6.45 5.01 -14.14
CA ARG A 540 6.54 3.63 -13.68
C ARG A 540 5.46 2.76 -14.33
N PRO A 541 5.82 1.62 -14.95
CA PRO A 541 4.84 0.62 -15.38
C PRO A 541 4.25 -0.11 -14.16
N SER A 542 2.97 -0.48 -14.25
CA SER A 542 2.37 -1.42 -13.31
C SER A 542 2.94 -2.82 -13.56
N GLY A 543 3.20 -3.59 -12.49
CA GLY A 543 3.66 -4.97 -12.61
C GLY A 543 2.55 -5.96 -12.95
N THR A 544 1.29 -5.60 -12.68
CA THR A 544 0.14 -6.53 -12.77
C THR A 544 -0.89 -6.14 -13.83
N GLU A 545 -0.88 -4.88 -14.28
CA GLU A 545 -1.86 -4.33 -15.20
C GLU A 545 -1.17 -3.55 -16.34
N PRO A 546 -1.72 -3.53 -17.56
CA PRO A 546 -1.15 -2.81 -18.68
C PRO A 546 -1.39 -1.30 -18.56
N LYS A 547 -0.73 -0.67 -17.57
CA LYS A 547 -0.84 0.77 -17.31
C LYS A 547 0.48 1.39 -16.91
N LEU A 548 0.71 2.63 -17.35
CA LEU A 548 1.80 3.49 -16.90
C LEU A 548 1.25 4.51 -15.90
N LYS A 549 1.95 4.67 -14.81
CA LYS A 549 1.72 5.72 -13.81
C LYS A 549 2.72 6.84 -14.01
N PHE A 550 2.21 8.06 -14.02
CA PHE A 550 2.98 9.29 -14.15
C PHE A 550 2.78 10.11 -12.88
N TYR A 551 3.84 10.25 -12.09
CA TYR A 551 3.84 11.07 -10.89
C TYR A 551 4.51 12.38 -11.23
N LEU A 552 3.74 13.46 -11.27
CA LEU A 552 4.23 14.81 -11.52
C LEU A 552 4.39 15.50 -10.16
N GLN A 553 5.58 16.00 -9.88
CA GLN A 553 5.92 16.70 -8.64
C GLN A 553 6.47 18.07 -9.01
N TRP A 554 5.94 19.11 -8.40
CA TRP A 554 6.27 20.49 -8.72
C TRP A 554 6.48 21.33 -7.48
N HIS A 555 7.51 22.15 -7.52
CA HIS A 555 7.82 23.09 -6.46
C HIS A 555 8.00 24.48 -7.02
N GLU A 556 7.43 25.47 -6.33
CA GLU A 556 7.73 26.88 -6.54
C GLU A 556 7.56 27.69 -5.25
N LYS A 557 8.19 28.86 -5.20
CA LYS A 557 7.93 29.83 -4.15
C LYS A 557 6.62 30.54 -4.44
N THR A 558 5.82 30.77 -3.41
CA THR A 558 4.52 31.44 -3.52
C THR A 558 4.28 32.40 -2.36
N ALA A 559 3.58 33.48 -2.65
CA ALA A 559 2.96 34.33 -1.63
C ALA A 559 1.44 34.06 -1.51
N ASN A 560 0.82 33.49 -2.56
CA ASN A 560 -0.61 33.23 -2.66
C ASN A 560 -0.87 31.75 -2.97
N PRO A 561 -0.64 30.82 -2.01
CA PRO A 561 -0.69 29.39 -2.25
C PRO A 561 -2.07 28.90 -2.77
N GLU A 562 -3.16 29.54 -2.36
CA GLU A 562 -4.52 29.17 -2.75
C GLU A 562 -4.75 29.32 -4.27
N GLU A 563 -4.29 30.43 -4.86
CA GLU A 563 -4.40 30.70 -6.31
C GLU A 563 -3.38 29.88 -7.09
N ASP A 564 -2.14 29.87 -6.62
CA ASP A 564 -1.03 29.18 -7.27
C ASP A 564 -1.20 27.67 -7.30
N TYR A 565 -1.82 27.07 -6.28
CA TYR A 565 -2.08 25.63 -6.26
C TYR A 565 -2.93 25.19 -7.45
N THR A 566 -4.05 25.88 -7.71
CA THR A 566 -4.94 25.57 -8.84
C THR A 566 -4.21 25.79 -10.18
N ARG A 567 -3.51 26.92 -10.33
CA ARG A 567 -2.74 27.23 -11.53
C ARG A 567 -1.67 26.14 -11.84
N VAL A 568 -0.97 25.68 -10.81
CA VAL A 568 0.06 24.64 -10.97
C VAL A 568 -0.59 23.27 -11.28
N GLN A 569 -1.72 22.93 -10.65
CA GLN A 569 -2.46 21.71 -10.98
C GLN A 569 -2.87 21.65 -12.46
N ASP A 570 -3.35 22.78 -13.02
CA ASP A 570 -3.73 22.86 -14.44
C ASP A 570 -2.50 22.75 -15.34
N ALA A 571 -1.38 23.39 -14.98
CA ALA A 571 -0.12 23.29 -15.72
C ALA A 571 0.42 21.84 -15.72
N LEU A 572 0.34 21.13 -14.59
CA LEU A 572 0.75 19.73 -14.51
C LEU A 572 -0.12 18.81 -15.37
N LYS A 573 -1.41 19.09 -15.49
CA LYS A 573 -2.29 18.35 -16.40
C LYS A 573 -1.86 18.52 -17.85
N GLN A 574 -1.59 19.75 -18.28
CA GLN A 574 -1.10 20.04 -19.64
C GLN A 574 0.27 19.37 -19.90
N LEU A 575 1.15 19.36 -18.90
CA LEU A 575 2.46 18.73 -18.99
C LEU A 575 2.33 17.20 -19.14
N PHE A 576 1.40 16.56 -18.43
CA PHE A 576 1.08 15.15 -18.62
C PHE A 576 0.55 14.86 -20.02
N GLU A 577 -0.40 15.65 -20.52
CA GLU A 577 -0.97 15.48 -21.86
C GLU A 577 0.14 15.59 -22.95
N ALA A 578 1.06 16.52 -22.80
CA ALA A 578 2.20 16.67 -23.70
C ALA A 578 3.13 15.44 -23.66
N LEU A 579 3.47 14.95 -22.46
CA LEU A 579 4.32 13.77 -22.29
C LEU A 579 3.64 12.49 -22.81
N GLN A 580 2.35 12.33 -22.60
CA GLN A 580 1.59 11.19 -23.09
C GLN A 580 1.56 11.17 -24.64
N ALA A 581 1.32 12.33 -25.26
CA ALA A 581 1.35 12.47 -26.71
C ALA A 581 2.75 12.15 -27.29
N GLU A 582 3.80 12.66 -26.67
CA GLU A 582 5.19 12.34 -27.02
C GLU A 582 5.48 10.84 -26.91
N ALA A 583 5.09 10.22 -25.77
CA ALA A 583 5.30 8.79 -25.53
C ALA A 583 4.58 7.90 -26.56
N LEU A 584 3.35 8.25 -26.92
CA LEU A 584 2.56 7.53 -27.93
C LEU A 584 3.13 7.69 -29.35
N SER A 585 3.63 8.87 -29.71
CA SER A 585 4.22 9.12 -31.04
C SER A 585 5.47 8.28 -31.32
N ARG A 586 6.10 7.74 -30.27
CA ARG A 586 7.32 6.92 -30.36
C ARG A 586 7.05 5.43 -30.63
N VAL A 587 5.81 4.98 -30.54
CA VAL A 587 5.42 3.57 -30.71
C VAL A 587 4.41 3.36 -31.84
N GLN A 588 4.02 4.44 -32.52
CA GLN A 588 3.29 4.44 -33.80
C GLN A 588 4.26 4.41 -34.98
#